data_51b6c9f6cf6ee16a4af81048b5aad572
#
_entry.id   51b6c9f6cf6ee16a4af81048b5aad572
#
_cell.length_a   1.000
_cell.length_b   1.000
_cell.length_c   1.000
_cell.angle_alpha   90.00
_cell.angle_beta   90.00
_cell.angle_gamma   90.00
#
_symmetry.space_group_name_H-M   'P 1'
#
loop_
_entity.id
_entity.type
_entity.pdbx_description
1 polymer ?
#
loop_
_entity_poly.entity_id
_entity_poly.type
_entity_poly.pdbx_seq_one_letter_code
_entity_poly.pdbx_strand_id
1 'polypeptide(L)'
;MAGADINVADAWKLTAGNPEVIVAIVDEGVKYTHPDLAANMWINPNPSPEYKNQDIHGWNFAADGRISWGQKGDSGHGTHVAGTVAAVNNNGIGVCGVAGGTGKGDGVRLMSCQIFSGDLTGDALVSSRAVKYAADHGASILQCSWGIKAGIYTSDNMFIKQSPMDYEALQYFAAQKNCEALDGGLIIFSAGNESTAMSGYPAGYRDYISVTSFSPDYLPANYTNYGSGCNIAAPGGETSGLSGGEKAGVLSTLCSETSNGADYGYMQGTSMACPHVSGVAALGLSYALEKGKRYSLDEFKTMLLTSVNEIDSRLGEGSKATIADVSIYRGKMGTGITDAYQLLMQIEGTPCLQVALGEVQLIPLTQHFGQGAEDLTYTDIQMSAKDMEKLGIKAAPKMYNGKLMIKCTKPGSAKIKVSAIAGGTKPGTGVVMGGMVITKEFAVIARSAGAANGGWL
;
A
#
# COMPACT_ATOMS: atom_id res chain seq x y z
N MET A 1 -7.93 -10.74 -12.61
CA MET A 1 -7.49 -11.91 -11.81
C MET A 1 -7.88 -11.70 -10.37
N ALA A 2 -8.82 -12.48 -9.92
CA ALA A 2 -9.47 -12.23 -8.65
C ALA A 2 -8.52 -12.54 -7.48
N GLY A 3 -8.29 -11.55 -6.63
CA GLY A 3 -7.58 -11.69 -5.37
C GLY A 3 -6.08 -11.35 -5.38
N ALA A 4 -5.43 -11.15 -6.54
CA ALA A 4 -4.06 -10.60 -6.63
C ALA A 4 -4.13 -9.07 -6.62
N ASP A 5 -4.68 -8.52 -5.57
CA ASP A 5 -4.96 -7.10 -5.41
C ASP A 5 -4.67 -6.65 -3.97
N ILE A 6 -4.72 -5.36 -3.76
CA ILE A 6 -4.52 -4.70 -2.47
C ILE A 6 -5.84 -4.45 -1.72
N ASN A 7 -6.95 -5.10 -2.11
CA ASN A 7 -8.29 -4.95 -1.52
C ASN A 7 -8.83 -3.50 -1.50
N VAL A 8 -8.42 -2.70 -2.47
CA VAL A 8 -8.77 -1.26 -2.50
C VAL A 8 -10.25 -1.03 -2.81
N ALA A 9 -10.89 -1.89 -3.61
CA ALA A 9 -12.30 -1.75 -3.95
C ALA A 9 -13.24 -1.83 -2.72
N ASP A 10 -12.86 -2.57 -1.69
CA ASP A 10 -13.58 -2.58 -0.42
C ASP A 10 -13.23 -1.36 0.45
N ALA A 11 -11.98 -0.90 0.41
CA ALA A 11 -11.56 0.33 1.07
C ALA A 11 -12.30 1.57 0.54
N TRP A 12 -12.53 1.68 -0.78
CA TRP A 12 -13.26 2.79 -1.39
C TRP A 12 -14.73 2.92 -0.95
N LYS A 13 -15.30 1.91 -0.29
CA LYS A 13 -16.62 2.03 0.34
C LYS A 13 -16.60 2.84 1.63
N LEU A 14 -15.43 3.10 2.18
CA LEU A 14 -15.20 3.84 3.41
C LEU A 14 -14.62 5.22 3.13
N THR A 15 -13.56 5.29 2.35
CA THR A 15 -12.95 6.52 1.85
C THR A 15 -12.26 6.25 0.52
N ALA A 16 -12.17 7.26 -0.34
CA ALA A 16 -11.42 7.18 -1.59
C ALA A 16 -10.26 8.19 -1.66
N GLY A 17 -10.07 9.00 -0.62
CA GLY A 17 -9.04 10.02 -0.51
C GLY A 17 -9.51 11.25 0.27
N ASN A 18 -8.57 12.15 0.54
CA ASN A 18 -8.83 13.47 1.14
C ASN A 18 -7.80 14.47 0.61
N PRO A 19 -8.20 15.64 0.09
CA PRO A 19 -7.28 16.63 -0.48
C PRO A 19 -6.30 17.27 0.52
N GLU A 20 -6.52 17.10 1.82
CA GLU A 20 -5.55 17.52 2.86
C GLU A 20 -4.33 16.60 2.94
N VAL A 21 -4.41 15.39 2.37
CA VAL A 21 -3.27 14.47 2.28
C VAL A 21 -2.50 14.77 1.00
N ILE A 22 -1.25 15.21 1.15
CA ILE A 22 -0.35 15.52 0.03
C ILE A 22 0.72 14.44 -0.06
N VAL A 23 0.81 13.81 -1.24
CA VAL A 23 1.85 12.83 -1.58
C VAL A 23 2.85 13.49 -2.52
N ALA A 24 4.10 13.66 -2.08
CA ALA A 24 5.17 14.15 -2.93
C ALA A 24 5.74 13.00 -3.78
N ILE A 25 5.66 13.14 -5.08
CA ILE A 25 6.24 12.24 -6.07
C ILE A 25 7.66 12.73 -6.36
N VAL A 26 8.64 12.09 -5.74
CA VAL A 26 10.06 12.42 -5.95
C VAL A 26 10.58 11.47 -7.02
N ASP A 27 10.60 11.91 -8.29
CA ASP A 27 10.78 11.04 -9.45
C ASP A 27 11.14 11.85 -10.71
N GLU A 28 10.88 11.32 -11.91
CA GLU A 28 10.72 12.12 -13.14
C GLU A 28 9.54 13.09 -13.00
N GLY A 29 9.45 14.07 -13.89
CA GLY A 29 8.35 15.03 -13.90
C GLY A 29 6.98 14.36 -14.12
N VAL A 30 6.01 14.75 -13.31
CA VAL A 30 4.62 14.35 -13.48
C VAL A 30 3.95 15.21 -14.54
N LYS A 31 3.33 14.62 -15.56
CA LYS A 31 2.49 15.30 -16.54
C LYS A 31 1.23 15.85 -15.86
N TYR A 32 1.36 17.00 -15.21
CA TYR A 32 0.26 17.60 -14.43
C TYR A 32 -0.95 18.03 -15.28
N THR A 33 -0.79 18.09 -16.61
CA THR A 33 -1.88 18.34 -17.57
C THR A 33 -2.59 17.06 -18.03
N HIS A 34 -2.13 15.88 -17.58
CA HIS A 34 -2.75 14.61 -17.93
C HIS A 34 -4.21 14.60 -17.46
N PRO A 35 -5.21 14.28 -18.33
CA PRO A 35 -6.63 14.40 -17.98
C PRO A 35 -7.05 13.55 -16.79
N ASP A 36 -6.32 12.46 -16.53
CA ASP A 36 -6.57 11.56 -15.41
C ASP A 36 -5.78 11.91 -14.14
N LEU A 37 -4.98 12.99 -14.14
CA LEU A 37 -4.19 13.45 -13.00
C LEU A 37 -4.53 14.88 -12.58
N ALA A 38 -4.86 15.75 -13.54
CA ALA A 38 -4.92 17.20 -13.35
C ALA A 38 -5.76 17.65 -12.15
N ALA A 39 -6.90 17.00 -11.89
CA ALA A 39 -7.79 17.35 -10.78
C ALA A 39 -7.22 16.99 -9.39
N ASN A 40 -6.27 16.05 -9.35
CA ASN A 40 -5.61 15.61 -8.11
C ASN A 40 -4.21 16.20 -7.93
N MET A 41 -3.75 17.05 -8.87
CA MET A 41 -2.47 17.74 -8.68
C MET A 41 -2.56 18.74 -7.55
N TRP A 42 -1.52 18.77 -6.72
CA TRP A 42 -1.33 19.82 -5.74
C TRP A 42 -1.12 21.18 -6.42
N ILE A 43 -1.73 22.22 -5.86
CA ILE A 43 -1.55 23.59 -6.31
C ILE A 43 -0.90 24.37 -5.17
N ASN A 44 0.29 24.91 -5.43
CA ASN A 44 1.01 25.70 -4.45
C ASN A 44 0.19 26.97 -4.11
N PRO A 45 -0.25 27.15 -2.87
CA PRO A 45 -1.00 28.34 -2.48
C PRO A 45 -0.12 29.61 -2.44
N ASN A 46 1.21 29.44 -2.33
CA ASN A 46 2.16 30.53 -2.18
C ASN A 46 3.43 30.27 -2.99
N PRO A 47 3.38 30.39 -4.35
CA PRO A 47 4.57 30.20 -5.19
C PRO A 47 5.72 31.12 -4.76
N SER A 48 6.93 30.56 -4.69
CA SER A 48 8.09 31.23 -4.12
C SER A 48 8.92 32.01 -5.18
N PRO A 49 9.42 33.20 -4.85
CA PRO A 49 10.41 33.89 -5.69
C PRO A 49 11.69 33.08 -5.93
N GLU A 50 12.08 32.21 -5.01
CA GLU A 50 13.19 31.25 -5.17
C GLU A 50 13.00 30.39 -6.42
N TYR A 51 11.75 29.98 -6.68
CA TYR A 51 11.34 29.20 -7.85
C TYR A 51 10.69 30.05 -8.92
N LYS A 52 11.04 31.36 -8.98
CA LYS A 52 10.53 32.33 -9.96
C LYS A 52 9.00 32.44 -9.97
N ASN A 53 8.35 32.14 -8.87
CA ASN A 53 6.87 32.01 -8.72
C ASN A 53 6.24 31.04 -9.73
N GLN A 54 6.93 29.97 -10.11
CA GLN A 54 6.52 29.02 -11.15
C GLN A 54 6.36 27.58 -10.64
N ASP A 55 6.53 27.38 -9.35
CA ASP A 55 6.39 26.11 -8.63
C ASP A 55 4.93 25.77 -8.29
N ILE A 56 4.05 25.86 -9.30
CA ILE A 56 2.59 25.71 -9.11
C ILE A 56 2.20 24.28 -8.70
N HIS A 57 2.83 23.26 -9.29
CA HIS A 57 2.56 21.85 -8.98
C HIS A 57 3.79 21.13 -8.38
N GLY A 58 4.79 21.90 -7.97
CA GLY A 58 6.11 21.47 -7.55
C GLY A 58 7.21 22.05 -8.43
N TRP A 59 8.40 21.46 -8.44
CA TRP A 59 9.58 22.00 -9.13
C TRP A 59 10.47 20.91 -9.73
N ASN A 60 11.18 21.24 -10.80
CA ASN A 60 12.23 20.41 -11.39
C ASN A 60 13.59 20.81 -10.79
N PHE A 61 14.04 20.05 -9.81
CA PHE A 61 15.31 20.28 -9.11
C PHE A 61 16.52 19.86 -9.93
N ALA A 62 16.36 18.91 -10.87
CA ALA A 62 17.44 18.45 -11.75
C ALA A 62 17.85 19.53 -12.76
N ALA A 63 16.88 20.24 -13.34
CA ALA A 63 17.11 21.28 -14.34
C ALA A 63 16.94 22.71 -13.78
N ASP A 64 16.64 22.86 -12.48
CA ASP A 64 16.31 24.13 -11.81
C ASP A 64 15.26 24.96 -12.56
N GLY A 65 14.13 24.35 -12.84
CA GLY A 65 13.08 24.91 -13.68
C GLY A 65 11.69 24.37 -13.43
N ARG A 66 10.78 24.67 -14.36
CA ARG A 66 9.43 24.09 -14.35
C ARG A 66 9.48 22.58 -14.53
N ILE A 67 8.49 21.90 -13.96
CA ILE A 67 8.29 20.48 -14.21
C ILE A 67 8.20 20.22 -15.71
N SER A 68 8.92 19.20 -16.18
CA SER A 68 8.96 18.76 -17.57
C SER A 68 8.82 17.22 -17.63
N TRP A 69 8.22 16.70 -18.69
CA TRP A 69 7.93 15.27 -18.86
C TRP A 69 8.10 14.75 -20.28
N GLY A 70 8.60 15.55 -21.18
CA GLY A 70 8.76 15.21 -22.60
C GLY A 70 10.17 15.44 -23.11
N GLN A 71 11.16 15.51 -22.22
CA GLN A 71 12.55 15.68 -22.59
C GLN A 71 13.09 14.38 -23.18
N LYS A 72 14.07 14.49 -24.08
CA LYS A 72 14.77 13.29 -24.57
C LYS A 72 15.45 12.59 -23.39
N GLY A 73 15.10 11.33 -23.17
CA GLY A 73 15.58 10.54 -22.03
C GLY A 73 14.51 10.30 -20.95
N ASP A 74 13.47 11.13 -20.89
CA ASP A 74 12.32 10.87 -20.00
C ASP A 74 11.60 9.61 -20.45
N SER A 75 11.13 8.81 -19.50
CA SER A 75 10.40 7.55 -19.75
C SER A 75 8.90 7.64 -19.40
N GLY A 76 8.48 8.74 -18.74
CA GLY A 76 7.15 8.88 -18.17
C GLY A 76 6.98 8.16 -16.82
N HIS A 77 8.08 7.73 -16.20
CA HIS A 77 8.09 6.97 -14.95
C HIS A 77 7.38 7.72 -13.81
N GLY A 78 7.71 8.99 -13.57
CA GLY A 78 7.05 9.79 -12.52
C GLY A 78 5.54 9.96 -12.77
N THR A 79 5.11 10.08 -14.03
CA THR A 79 3.67 10.13 -14.37
C THR A 79 2.98 8.79 -14.10
N HIS A 80 3.65 7.67 -14.39
CA HIS A 80 3.13 6.33 -14.12
C HIS A 80 2.98 6.07 -12.61
N VAL A 81 3.98 6.43 -11.83
CA VAL A 81 3.97 6.37 -10.36
C VAL A 81 2.83 7.23 -9.79
N ALA A 82 2.70 8.47 -10.26
CA ALA A 82 1.64 9.38 -9.83
C ALA A 82 0.23 8.83 -10.09
N GLY A 83 0.00 8.21 -11.25
CA GLY A 83 -1.27 7.59 -11.60
C GLY A 83 -1.64 6.43 -10.68
N THR A 84 -0.68 5.60 -10.32
CA THR A 84 -0.90 4.51 -9.37
C THR A 84 -1.32 5.05 -7.99
N VAL A 85 -0.72 6.14 -7.51
CA VAL A 85 -1.12 6.78 -6.24
C VAL A 85 -2.53 7.36 -6.34
N ALA A 86 -2.81 8.21 -7.33
CA ALA A 86 -4.02 9.02 -7.32
C ALA A 86 -4.50 9.48 -8.71
N ALA A 87 -4.47 8.64 -9.74
CA ALA A 87 -5.29 8.90 -10.91
C ALA A 87 -6.75 9.09 -10.50
N VAL A 88 -7.47 10.00 -11.16
CA VAL A 88 -8.81 10.41 -10.74
C VAL A 88 -9.81 9.27 -10.93
N ASN A 89 -10.40 8.79 -9.84
CA ASN A 89 -11.38 7.71 -9.91
C ASN A 89 -12.74 8.23 -10.41
N ASN A 90 -13.52 7.35 -11.02
CA ASN A 90 -14.91 7.59 -11.42
C ASN A 90 -15.11 8.79 -12.38
N ASN A 91 -14.10 9.17 -13.14
CA ASN A 91 -14.15 10.25 -14.14
C ASN A 91 -14.53 9.74 -15.54
N GLY A 92 -14.69 8.43 -15.73
CA GLY A 92 -15.10 7.79 -16.99
C GLY A 92 -13.97 7.60 -18.00
N ILE A 93 -12.71 7.87 -17.63
CA ILE A 93 -11.53 7.68 -18.48
C ILE A 93 -10.44 6.90 -17.76
N GLY A 94 -9.53 6.31 -18.51
CA GLY A 94 -8.24 5.79 -18.08
C GLY A 94 -8.27 4.78 -16.96
N VAL A 95 -7.61 5.10 -15.86
CA VAL A 95 -7.35 4.21 -14.72
C VAL A 95 -7.84 4.80 -13.41
N CYS A 96 -7.89 3.97 -12.37
CA CYS A 96 -8.15 4.40 -11.00
C CYS A 96 -6.86 4.39 -10.19
N GLY A 97 -6.50 5.51 -9.57
CA GLY A 97 -5.46 5.56 -8.54
C GLY A 97 -5.96 5.02 -7.21
N VAL A 98 -5.05 4.53 -6.36
CA VAL A 98 -5.40 3.96 -5.05
C VAL A 98 -6.17 4.98 -4.19
N ALA A 99 -5.75 6.24 -4.18
CA ALA A 99 -6.33 7.34 -3.42
C ALA A 99 -6.87 8.47 -4.33
N GLY A 100 -7.44 8.10 -5.49
CA GLY A 100 -7.86 9.01 -6.55
C GLY A 100 -9.16 9.77 -6.32
N GLY A 101 -9.84 9.56 -5.20
CA GLY A 101 -11.12 10.20 -4.87
C GLY A 101 -12.32 9.54 -5.52
N THR A 102 -13.42 10.28 -5.63
CA THR A 102 -14.70 9.80 -6.21
C THR A 102 -15.04 10.50 -7.54
N GLY A 103 -14.12 11.24 -8.13
CA GLY A 103 -14.35 12.09 -9.29
C GLY A 103 -14.88 13.49 -8.96
N LYS A 104 -14.96 13.84 -7.68
CA LYS A 104 -15.49 15.14 -7.19
C LYS A 104 -14.38 16.09 -6.71
N GLY A 105 -13.11 15.83 -7.04
CA GLY A 105 -11.97 16.61 -6.57
C GLY A 105 -11.57 16.31 -5.12
N ASP A 106 -11.99 15.17 -4.60
CA ASP A 106 -11.81 14.68 -3.24
C ASP A 106 -10.67 13.64 -3.11
N GLY A 107 -9.89 13.44 -4.16
CA GLY A 107 -8.67 12.64 -4.11
C GLY A 107 -7.54 13.33 -3.35
N VAL A 108 -6.53 12.56 -2.95
CA VAL A 108 -5.29 13.11 -2.37
C VAL A 108 -4.56 13.98 -3.39
N ARG A 109 -3.68 14.87 -2.93
CA ARG A 109 -2.95 15.79 -3.79
C ARG A 109 -1.56 15.25 -4.12
N LEU A 110 -1.20 15.33 -5.41
CA LEU A 110 0.08 14.92 -5.95
C LEU A 110 0.98 16.14 -6.16
N MET A 111 2.10 16.19 -5.44
CA MET A 111 3.13 17.22 -5.60
C MET A 111 4.30 16.63 -6.40
N SER A 112 4.67 17.25 -7.54
CA SER A 112 5.78 16.77 -8.37
C SER A 112 7.09 17.38 -7.91
N CYS A 113 7.97 16.58 -7.32
CA CYS A 113 9.32 16.97 -6.92
C CYS A 113 10.32 16.27 -7.86
N GLN A 114 10.55 16.90 -9.03
CA GLN A 114 11.30 16.25 -10.12
C GLN A 114 12.80 16.25 -9.85
N ILE A 115 13.40 15.05 -9.82
CA ILE A 115 14.84 14.83 -9.61
C ILE A 115 15.53 14.17 -10.80
N PHE A 116 14.78 13.70 -11.78
CA PHE A 116 15.27 13.19 -13.07
C PHE A 116 14.61 13.99 -14.20
N SER A 117 15.39 14.44 -15.19
CA SER A 117 14.90 15.26 -16.30
C SER A 117 15.73 14.99 -17.55
N GLY A 118 15.21 14.20 -18.49
CA GLY A 118 15.94 13.73 -19.65
C GLY A 118 17.20 12.96 -19.26
N ASP A 119 18.35 13.38 -19.75
CA ASP A 119 19.64 12.78 -19.42
C ASP A 119 20.21 13.25 -18.06
N LEU A 120 19.54 14.20 -17.38
CA LEU A 120 19.97 14.68 -16.06
C LEU A 120 19.47 13.73 -14.97
N THR A 121 20.41 13.18 -14.22
CA THR A 121 20.13 12.37 -13.03
C THR A 121 20.39 13.20 -11.78
N GLY A 122 19.49 13.07 -10.79
CA GLY A 122 19.68 13.75 -9.51
C GLY A 122 20.90 13.24 -8.77
N ASP A 123 21.70 14.16 -8.26
CA ASP A 123 22.70 13.87 -7.23
C ASP A 123 22.11 14.11 -5.83
N ALA A 124 22.90 13.90 -4.79
CA ALA A 124 22.45 14.08 -3.41
C ALA A 124 22.00 15.53 -3.08
N LEU A 125 22.45 16.54 -3.82
CA LEU A 125 21.99 17.91 -3.65
C LEU A 125 20.59 18.10 -4.26
N VAL A 126 20.35 17.50 -5.43
CA VAL A 126 19.06 17.55 -6.13
C VAL A 126 17.97 16.83 -5.31
N SER A 127 18.25 15.60 -4.87
CA SER A 127 17.30 14.81 -4.07
C SER A 127 17.00 15.47 -2.71
N SER A 128 18.02 15.96 -2.01
CA SER A 128 17.81 16.60 -0.70
C SER A 128 17.05 17.93 -0.81
N ARG A 129 17.26 18.73 -1.86
CA ARG A 129 16.44 19.94 -2.13
C ARG A 129 14.98 19.57 -2.41
N ALA A 130 14.74 18.52 -3.19
CA ALA A 130 13.39 18.04 -3.51
C ALA A 130 12.65 17.54 -2.26
N VAL A 131 13.32 16.76 -1.42
CA VAL A 131 12.79 16.27 -0.15
C VAL A 131 12.48 17.42 0.81
N LYS A 132 13.40 18.38 0.93
CA LYS A 132 13.17 19.57 1.77
C LYS A 132 12.00 20.41 1.26
N TYR A 133 11.90 20.63 -0.05
CA TYR A 133 10.76 21.32 -0.65
C TYR A 133 9.43 20.63 -0.32
N ALA A 134 9.35 19.32 -0.49
CA ALA A 134 8.16 18.54 -0.13
C ALA A 134 7.77 18.71 1.34
N ALA A 135 8.77 18.70 2.24
CA ALA A 135 8.58 18.92 3.67
C ALA A 135 8.01 20.32 3.98
N ASP A 136 8.59 21.36 3.39
CA ASP A 136 8.23 22.75 3.63
C ASP A 136 6.87 23.13 3.03
N HIS A 137 6.40 22.38 2.00
CA HIS A 137 5.16 22.65 1.27
C HIS A 137 4.01 21.69 1.64
N GLY A 138 4.11 21.02 2.78
CA GLY A 138 2.99 20.33 3.36
C GLY A 138 2.80 18.87 2.95
N ALA A 139 3.75 18.25 2.26
CA ALA A 139 3.66 16.83 1.95
C ALA A 139 3.70 15.97 3.22
N SER A 140 2.79 15.02 3.33
CA SER A 140 2.70 14.07 4.45
C SER A 140 3.29 12.71 4.12
N ILE A 141 3.38 12.38 2.82
CA ILE A 141 3.98 11.13 2.33
C ILE A 141 5.01 11.47 1.25
N LEU A 142 6.19 10.87 1.37
CA LEU A 142 7.24 10.91 0.38
C LEU A 142 7.24 9.60 -0.40
N GLN A 143 6.88 9.66 -1.68
CA GLN A 143 6.87 8.54 -2.61
C GLN A 143 8.14 8.55 -3.44
N CYS A 144 9.00 7.53 -3.26
CA CYS A 144 10.33 7.45 -3.85
C CYS A 144 10.53 6.12 -4.60
N SER A 145 10.34 6.13 -5.91
CA SER A 145 10.58 4.97 -6.76
C SER A 145 11.99 4.94 -7.35
N TRP A 146 12.99 5.23 -6.52
CA TRP A 146 14.41 5.30 -6.88
C TRP A 146 15.28 4.89 -5.70
N GLY A 147 16.58 4.74 -5.93
CA GLY A 147 17.55 4.42 -4.88
C GLY A 147 18.91 4.03 -5.43
N ILE A 148 19.82 3.77 -4.52
CA ILE A 148 21.15 3.23 -4.77
C ILE A 148 21.03 1.72 -4.80
N LYS A 149 21.60 1.10 -5.83
CA LYS A 149 21.55 -0.37 -6.01
C LYS A 149 21.97 -1.13 -4.77
N ALA A 150 21.26 -2.21 -4.50
CA ALA A 150 21.58 -3.12 -3.38
C ALA A 150 23.04 -3.62 -3.46
N GLY A 151 23.70 -3.70 -2.30
CA GLY A 151 25.09 -4.09 -2.18
C GLY A 151 26.11 -2.95 -2.25
N ILE A 152 25.75 -1.76 -2.76
CA ILE A 152 26.63 -0.58 -2.70
C ILE A 152 26.72 -0.05 -1.27
N TYR A 153 25.58 0.14 -0.61
CA TYR A 153 25.52 0.38 0.85
C TYR A 153 24.97 -0.86 1.52
N THR A 154 25.65 -1.34 2.56
CA THR A 154 25.33 -2.58 3.26
C THR A 154 24.93 -2.37 4.72
N SER A 155 24.86 -1.11 5.18
CA SER A 155 24.43 -0.76 6.53
C SER A 155 23.96 0.68 6.64
N ASP A 156 23.12 0.96 7.63
CA ASP A 156 22.67 2.32 7.96
C ASP A 156 23.82 3.29 8.18
N ASN A 157 24.86 2.84 8.89
CA ASN A 157 26.06 3.66 9.12
C ASN A 157 26.78 4.04 7.81
N MET A 158 26.76 3.15 6.83
CA MET A 158 27.36 3.42 5.54
C MET A 158 26.55 4.44 4.76
N PHE A 159 25.21 4.30 4.75
CA PHE A 159 24.32 5.28 4.16
C PHE A 159 24.48 6.67 4.79
N ILE A 160 24.42 6.77 6.12
CA ILE A 160 24.57 8.03 6.84
C ILE A 160 25.90 8.73 6.51
N LYS A 161 27.00 7.97 6.42
CA LYS A 161 28.33 8.52 6.15
C LYS A 161 28.57 8.89 4.70
N GLN A 162 28.00 8.15 3.75
CA GLN A 162 28.26 8.31 2.31
C GLN A 162 27.23 9.21 1.63
N SER A 163 26.03 9.34 2.19
CA SER A 163 24.95 10.20 1.69
C SER A 163 24.36 11.07 2.81
N PRO A 164 25.19 11.89 3.50
CA PRO A 164 24.72 12.64 4.66
C PRO A 164 23.64 13.67 4.29
N MET A 165 23.69 14.27 3.11
CA MET A 165 22.69 15.24 2.65
C MET A 165 21.31 14.58 2.48
N ASP A 166 21.24 13.42 1.82
CA ASP A 166 19.99 12.68 1.69
C ASP A 166 19.46 12.25 3.05
N TYR A 167 20.34 11.74 3.90
CA TYR A 167 19.97 11.34 5.27
C TYR A 167 19.36 12.50 6.07
N GLU A 168 20.02 13.67 6.11
CA GLU A 168 19.54 14.84 6.83
C GLU A 168 18.22 15.37 6.28
N ALA A 169 18.07 15.42 4.94
CA ALA A 169 16.83 15.86 4.31
C ALA A 169 15.66 14.91 4.61
N LEU A 170 15.90 13.59 4.56
CA LEU A 170 14.89 12.58 4.88
C LEU A 170 14.51 12.63 6.37
N GLN A 171 15.48 12.81 7.29
CA GLN A 171 15.17 13.02 8.71
C GLN A 171 14.38 14.32 8.94
N TYR A 172 14.71 15.40 8.21
CA TYR A 172 13.97 16.64 8.26
C TYR A 172 12.52 16.44 7.83
N PHE A 173 12.27 15.69 6.73
CA PHE A 173 10.91 15.34 6.28
C PHE A 173 10.17 14.49 7.31
N ALA A 174 10.82 13.46 7.87
CA ALA A 174 10.21 12.58 8.87
C ALA A 174 9.76 13.34 10.14
N ALA A 175 10.41 14.45 10.47
CA ALA A 175 10.08 15.28 11.63
C ALA A 175 8.91 16.25 11.39
N GLN A 176 8.44 16.44 10.13
CA GLN A 176 7.36 17.37 9.82
C GLN A 176 5.99 16.80 10.20
N LYS A 177 5.10 17.65 10.69
CA LYS A 177 3.73 17.30 11.09
C LYS A 177 2.71 17.94 10.13
N ASN A 178 2.84 17.63 8.86
CA ASN A 178 2.10 18.26 7.78
C ASN A 178 0.66 17.70 7.59
N CYS A 179 0.31 16.65 8.32
CA CYS A 179 -1.03 16.08 8.31
C CYS A 179 -1.54 16.00 9.76
N GLU A 180 -2.77 16.45 10.01
CA GLU A 180 -3.36 16.41 11.36
C GLU A 180 -3.53 14.97 11.89
N ALA A 181 -3.64 13.99 11.00
CA ALA A 181 -3.75 12.57 11.36
C ALA A 181 -2.41 11.91 11.72
N LEU A 182 -1.26 12.56 11.49
CA LEU A 182 0.05 11.94 11.63
C LEU A 182 1.08 12.85 12.30
N ASP A 183 1.73 12.34 13.34
CA ASP A 183 2.86 13.01 13.99
C ASP A 183 4.19 12.66 13.32
N GLY A 184 4.38 13.11 12.10
CA GLY A 184 5.59 12.88 11.31
C GLY A 184 5.34 12.82 9.82
N GLY A 185 6.40 12.76 8.99
CA GLY A 185 6.35 12.53 7.55
C GLY A 185 6.65 11.08 7.23
N LEU A 186 5.78 10.42 6.46
CA LEU A 186 5.94 9.02 6.07
C LEU A 186 6.80 8.90 4.82
N ILE A 187 7.86 8.09 4.88
CA ILE A 187 8.84 7.91 3.80
C ILE A 187 8.74 6.49 3.26
N ILE A 188 8.46 6.35 1.94
CA ILE A 188 8.26 5.06 1.28
C ILE A 188 9.14 4.99 0.04
N PHE A 189 9.95 3.94 -0.04
CA PHE A 189 10.89 3.67 -1.14
C PHE A 189 10.63 2.33 -1.81
N SER A 190 10.99 2.22 -3.08
CA SER A 190 11.12 0.93 -3.76
C SER A 190 12.37 0.17 -3.30
N ALA A 191 12.27 -1.15 -3.12
CA ALA A 191 13.36 -1.98 -2.59
C ALA A 191 14.55 -2.17 -3.57
N GLY A 192 14.31 -1.96 -4.88
CA GLY A 192 15.28 -2.19 -5.96
C GLY A 192 14.95 -3.43 -6.79
N ASN A 193 15.61 -3.54 -7.95
CA ASN A 193 15.29 -4.49 -9.02
C ASN A 193 16.48 -5.38 -9.41
N GLU A 194 17.37 -5.69 -8.47
CA GLU A 194 18.60 -6.43 -8.69
C GLU A 194 18.49 -7.93 -8.37
N SER A 195 17.31 -8.43 -8.01
CA SER A 195 17.08 -9.81 -7.54
C SER A 195 18.02 -10.19 -6.36
N THR A 196 18.27 -9.24 -5.46
CA THR A 196 19.29 -9.34 -4.41
C THR A 196 18.62 -9.51 -3.03
N ALA A 197 19.28 -10.30 -2.15
CA ALA A 197 18.76 -10.64 -0.82
C ALA A 197 18.93 -9.48 0.21
N MET A 198 18.80 -8.25 -0.26
CA MET A 198 18.75 -7.04 0.58
C MET A 198 18.07 -5.90 -0.20
N SER A 199 17.49 -4.94 0.52
CA SER A 199 17.01 -3.69 -0.08
C SER A 199 18.16 -2.78 -0.52
N GLY A 200 17.94 -1.97 -1.55
CA GLY A 200 18.77 -0.81 -1.85
C GLY A 200 18.62 0.28 -0.77
N TYR A 201 19.48 1.31 -0.82
CA TYR A 201 19.37 2.49 0.04
C TYR A 201 18.91 3.70 -0.78
N PRO A 202 18.15 4.63 -0.19
CA PRO A 202 17.75 4.79 1.24
C PRO A 202 16.70 3.80 1.73
N ALA A 203 16.03 3.04 0.85
CA ALA A 203 14.94 2.12 1.20
C ALA A 203 15.23 1.21 2.41
N GLY A 204 16.43 0.63 2.45
CA GLY A 204 16.85 -0.29 3.49
C GLY A 204 17.17 0.35 4.85
N TYR A 205 17.11 1.69 4.96
CA TYR A 205 17.29 2.37 6.24
C TYR A 205 16.15 2.06 7.20
N ARG A 206 16.47 1.77 8.46
CA ARG A 206 15.54 1.23 9.47
C ARG A 206 14.24 2.00 9.70
N ASP A 207 14.22 3.31 9.43
CA ASP A 207 13.06 4.16 9.69
C ASP A 207 12.16 4.39 8.47
N TYR A 208 12.59 3.93 7.28
CA TYR A 208 11.85 4.07 6.04
C TYR A 208 11.18 2.77 5.62
N ILE A 209 10.13 2.87 4.82
CA ILE A 209 9.41 1.70 4.33
C ILE A 209 9.96 1.31 2.96
N SER A 210 10.46 0.09 2.86
CA SER A 210 10.97 -0.53 1.63
C SER A 210 9.95 -1.50 1.06
N VAL A 211 9.57 -1.31 -0.21
CA VAL A 211 8.51 -2.06 -0.86
C VAL A 211 9.07 -3.04 -1.89
N THR A 212 8.82 -4.32 -1.69
CA THR A 212 9.12 -5.41 -2.62
C THR A 212 8.00 -5.60 -3.65
N SER A 213 8.30 -6.26 -4.76
CA SER A 213 7.36 -6.47 -5.84
C SER A 213 6.89 -7.91 -5.93
N PHE A 214 5.57 -8.11 -6.06
CA PHE A 214 5.03 -9.37 -6.53
C PHE A 214 4.29 -9.20 -7.87
N SER A 215 4.20 -10.29 -8.60
CA SER A 215 3.61 -10.37 -9.93
C SER A 215 2.17 -10.90 -9.87
N PRO A 216 1.41 -10.81 -10.99
CA PRO A 216 0.04 -11.24 -11.04
C PRO A 216 -0.22 -12.71 -10.65
N ASP A 217 0.76 -13.60 -10.63
CA ASP A 217 0.66 -14.99 -10.16
C ASP A 217 0.78 -15.13 -8.62
N TYR A 218 0.78 -14.02 -7.87
CA TYR A 218 1.02 -13.95 -6.43
C TYR A 218 2.40 -14.40 -5.96
N LEU A 219 3.33 -14.58 -6.88
CA LEU A 219 4.71 -14.93 -6.57
C LEU A 219 5.60 -13.69 -6.65
N PRO A 220 6.78 -13.70 -6.03
CA PRO A 220 7.72 -12.62 -6.17
C PRO A 220 8.02 -12.32 -7.64
N ALA A 221 8.13 -11.04 -8.01
CA ALA A 221 8.61 -10.67 -9.32
C ALA A 221 10.10 -11.05 -9.47
N ASN A 222 10.51 -11.52 -10.63
CA ASN A 222 11.85 -12.07 -10.85
C ASN A 222 12.98 -11.07 -10.60
N TYR A 223 12.70 -9.80 -10.70
CA TYR A 223 13.66 -8.71 -10.48
C TYR A 223 13.68 -8.21 -9.03
N THR A 224 12.68 -8.52 -8.21
CA THR A 224 12.53 -7.87 -6.89
C THR A 224 13.69 -8.14 -5.97
N ASN A 225 14.16 -7.10 -5.28
CA ASN A 225 14.97 -7.29 -4.09
C ASN A 225 14.10 -7.84 -2.95
N TYR A 226 14.72 -8.56 -2.01
CA TYR A 226 14.05 -9.24 -0.91
C TYR A 226 14.97 -9.36 0.31
N GLY A 227 14.45 -9.72 1.47
CA GLY A 227 15.27 -9.99 2.67
C GLY A 227 15.59 -8.74 3.47
N SER A 228 16.87 -8.54 3.81
CA SER A 228 17.27 -7.49 4.73
C SER A 228 16.85 -6.10 4.28
N GLY A 229 16.19 -5.34 5.15
CA GLY A 229 15.70 -4.00 4.88
C GLY A 229 14.40 -3.94 4.06
N CYS A 230 13.82 -5.06 3.63
CA CYS A 230 12.53 -5.10 2.94
C CYS A 230 11.38 -5.23 3.95
N ASN A 231 10.33 -4.40 3.84
CA ASN A 231 9.31 -4.29 4.87
C ASN A 231 7.92 -4.79 4.46
N ILE A 232 7.50 -4.60 3.20
CA ILE A 232 6.16 -4.91 2.72
C ILE A 232 6.17 -5.21 1.23
N ALA A 233 5.24 -6.04 0.75
CA ALA A 233 5.08 -6.37 -0.66
C ALA A 233 3.86 -5.67 -1.27
N ALA A 234 3.95 -5.30 -2.56
CA ALA A 234 2.84 -4.76 -3.32
C ALA A 234 2.90 -5.18 -4.80
N PRO A 235 1.82 -5.00 -5.59
CA PRO A 235 1.81 -5.32 -7.00
C PRO A 235 2.81 -4.46 -7.78
N GLY A 236 3.83 -5.06 -8.37
CA GLY A 236 4.79 -4.38 -9.26
C GLY A 236 4.79 -4.93 -10.68
N GLY A 237 4.07 -6.04 -10.90
CA GLY A 237 3.96 -6.69 -12.19
C GLY A 237 5.22 -7.49 -12.59
N GLU A 238 5.08 -8.28 -13.65
CA GLU A 238 6.19 -8.95 -14.33
C GLU A 238 5.78 -9.24 -15.77
N THR A 239 6.32 -8.49 -16.72
CA THR A 239 5.93 -8.56 -18.15
C THR A 239 6.64 -9.66 -18.92
N SER A 240 7.73 -10.19 -18.40
CA SER A 240 8.51 -11.28 -19.00
C SER A 240 8.18 -12.63 -18.33
N GLY A 241 8.03 -13.68 -19.14
CA GLY A 241 7.85 -15.05 -18.65
C GLY A 241 6.47 -15.40 -18.12
N LEU A 242 5.51 -14.47 -18.09
CA LEU A 242 4.12 -14.73 -17.76
C LEU A 242 3.22 -14.71 -18.99
N SER A 243 2.14 -15.48 -18.97
CA SER A 243 1.19 -15.60 -20.08
C SER A 243 0.48 -14.28 -20.45
N GLY A 244 0.47 -13.32 -19.54
CA GLY A 244 -0.09 -11.98 -19.75
C GLY A 244 0.78 -11.05 -20.60
N GLY A 245 2.07 -11.35 -20.77
CA GLY A 245 3.03 -10.48 -21.44
C GLY A 245 3.01 -9.08 -20.84
N GLU A 246 2.94 -8.04 -21.68
CA GLU A 246 2.89 -6.64 -21.24
C GLU A 246 1.76 -6.37 -20.22
N LYS A 247 0.59 -6.99 -20.39
CA LYS A 247 -0.55 -6.85 -19.48
C LYS A 247 -0.36 -7.45 -18.08
N ALA A 248 0.73 -8.17 -17.86
CA ALA A 248 1.13 -8.61 -16.53
C ALA A 248 1.92 -7.53 -15.76
N GLY A 249 2.17 -6.38 -16.38
CA GLY A 249 2.64 -5.17 -15.72
C GLY A 249 1.52 -4.43 -14.99
N VAL A 250 1.88 -3.33 -14.34
CA VAL A 250 0.95 -2.38 -13.71
C VAL A 250 0.51 -1.36 -14.76
N LEU A 251 -0.79 -1.25 -14.99
CA LEU A 251 -1.37 -0.23 -15.88
C LEU A 251 -1.51 1.09 -15.13
N SER A 252 -0.99 2.17 -15.71
CA SER A 252 -1.13 3.52 -15.16
C SER A 252 -1.04 4.59 -16.25
N THR A 253 -1.07 5.87 -15.85
CA THR A 253 -0.93 7.04 -16.72
C THR A 253 0.48 7.15 -17.29
N LEU A 254 0.61 7.64 -18.51
CA LEU A 254 1.87 7.88 -19.21
C LEU A 254 1.93 9.28 -19.82
N CYS A 255 3.11 9.64 -20.29
CA CYS A 255 3.33 10.84 -21.09
C CYS A 255 3.28 10.47 -22.58
N SER A 256 2.26 10.90 -23.30
CA SER A 256 2.14 10.64 -24.74
C SER A 256 3.36 11.12 -25.54
N GLU A 257 4.05 12.14 -25.05
CA GLU A 257 5.27 12.70 -25.65
C GLU A 257 6.45 11.70 -25.66
N THR A 258 6.52 10.83 -24.69
CA THR A 258 7.60 9.83 -24.54
C THR A 258 7.15 8.39 -24.78
N SER A 259 5.86 8.16 -24.93
CA SER A 259 5.24 6.83 -24.99
C SER A 259 4.53 6.55 -26.32
N ASN A 260 5.13 7.02 -27.43
CA ASN A 260 4.59 6.82 -28.79
C ASN A 260 3.11 7.26 -28.95
N GLY A 261 2.72 8.33 -28.29
CA GLY A 261 1.35 8.87 -28.31
C GLY A 261 0.37 8.22 -27.32
N ALA A 262 0.83 7.29 -26.48
CA ALA A 262 -0.02 6.65 -25.48
C ALA A 262 -0.07 7.45 -24.18
N ASP A 263 -1.27 7.71 -23.66
CA ASP A 263 -1.49 8.34 -22.35
C ASP A 263 -1.58 7.33 -21.21
N TYR A 264 -1.62 6.04 -21.51
CA TYR A 264 -1.67 4.93 -20.54
C TYR A 264 -0.83 3.76 -21.03
N GLY A 265 -0.23 3.02 -20.11
CA GLY A 265 0.55 1.84 -20.45
C GLY A 265 0.98 1.02 -19.23
N TYR A 266 1.60 -0.11 -19.52
CA TYR A 266 2.04 -1.05 -18.52
C TYR A 266 3.53 -0.87 -18.25
N MET A 267 3.88 -0.82 -16.96
CA MET A 267 5.27 -0.89 -16.50
C MET A 267 5.41 -1.97 -15.42
N GLN A 268 6.65 -2.41 -15.17
CA GLN A 268 6.97 -3.34 -14.10
C GLN A 268 8.12 -2.80 -13.26
N GLY A 269 8.19 -3.18 -11.99
CA GLY A 269 9.27 -2.81 -11.07
C GLY A 269 8.81 -2.66 -9.64
N THR A 270 9.75 -2.71 -8.71
CA THR A 270 9.50 -2.24 -7.34
C THR A 270 9.07 -0.77 -7.34
N SER A 271 9.44 -0.03 -8.39
CA SER A 271 8.96 1.33 -8.67
C SER A 271 7.45 1.42 -8.87
N MET A 272 6.78 0.36 -9.36
CA MET A 272 5.32 0.30 -9.52
C MET A 272 4.65 -0.30 -8.29
N ALA A 273 5.36 -1.11 -7.51
CA ALA A 273 4.90 -1.61 -6.22
C ALA A 273 4.84 -0.50 -5.15
N CYS A 274 5.87 0.32 -5.07
CA CYS A 274 6.00 1.41 -4.10
C CYS A 274 4.79 2.36 -4.06
N PRO A 275 4.28 2.91 -5.19
CA PRO A 275 3.15 3.82 -5.19
C PRO A 275 1.83 3.17 -4.76
N HIS A 276 1.66 1.84 -4.84
CA HIS A 276 0.53 1.16 -4.24
C HIS A 276 0.52 1.32 -2.72
N VAL A 277 1.68 1.14 -2.07
CA VAL A 277 1.81 1.31 -0.62
C VAL A 277 1.63 2.77 -0.22
N SER A 278 2.18 3.72 -1.00
CA SER A 278 1.97 5.15 -0.78
C SER A 278 0.50 5.54 -0.90
N GLY A 279 -0.21 4.99 -1.87
CA GLY A 279 -1.65 5.19 -2.04
C GLY A 279 -2.47 4.58 -0.90
N VAL A 280 -2.12 3.37 -0.44
CA VAL A 280 -2.76 2.73 0.73
C VAL A 280 -2.53 3.56 1.99
N ALA A 281 -1.31 4.05 2.22
CA ALA A 281 -1.02 4.95 3.33
C ALA A 281 -1.82 6.25 3.23
N ALA A 282 -1.93 6.82 2.01
CA ALA A 282 -2.71 8.03 1.78
C ALA A 282 -4.22 7.82 2.05
N LEU A 283 -4.80 6.67 1.69
CA LEU A 283 -6.16 6.29 2.10
C LEU A 283 -6.27 6.16 3.63
N GLY A 284 -5.28 5.56 4.27
CA GLY A 284 -5.25 5.45 5.74
C GLY A 284 -5.27 6.81 6.42
N LEU A 285 -4.42 7.75 5.98
CA LEU A 285 -4.41 9.12 6.53
C LEU A 285 -5.73 9.86 6.23
N SER A 286 -6.28 9.70 5.01
CA SER A 286 -7.58 10.26 4.65
C SER A 286 -8.68 9.79 5.60
N TYR A 287 -8.74 8.50 5.87
CA TYR A 287 -9.73 7.91 6.77
C TYR A 287 -9.52 8.32 8.23
N ALA A 288 -8.26 8.42 8.66
CA ALA A 288 -7.94 8.91 10.00
C ALA A 288 -8.40 10.36 10.20
N LEU A 289 -8.19 11.25 9.21
CA LEU A 289 -8.72 12.61 9.21
C LEU A 289 -10.27 12.63 9.34
N GLU A 290 -10.96 11.85 8.51
CA GLU A 290 -12.43 11.73 8.55
C GLU A 290 -12.95 11.23 9.90
N LYS A 291 -12.18 10.39 10.60
CA LYS A 291 -12.52 9.86 11.93
C LYS A 291 -11.99 10.73 13.08
N GLY A 292 -11.31 11.84 12.80
CA GLY A 292 -10.70 12.69 13.81
C GLY A 292 -9.64 11.96 14.65
N LYS A 293 -8.90 11.02 14.03
CA LYS A 293 -7.87 10.21 14.68
C LYS A 293 -6.48 10.71 14.30
N ARG A 294 -5.57 10.65 15.26
CA ARG A 294 -4.16 11.01 15.10
C ARG A 294 -3.27 9.90 15.64
N TYR A 295 -2.19 9.64 14.95
CA TYR A 295 -1.23 8.59 15.28
C TYR A 295 0.19 9.16 15.30
N SER A 296 1.05 8.61 16.15
CA SER A 296 2.48 8.77 15.98
C SER A 296 2.92 8.09 14.67
N LEU A 297 4.07 8.51 14.14
CA LEU A 297 4.63 7.92 12.92
C LEU A 297 4.83 6.40 13.07
N ASP A 298 5.31 5.95 14.25
CA ASP A 298 5.55 4.53 14.50
C ASP A 298 4.26 3.71 14.63
N GLU A 299 3.21 4.27 15.25
CA GLU A 299 1.90 3.62 15.29
C GLU A 299 1.33 3.45 13.89
N PHE A 300 1.37 4.50 13.08
CA PHE A 300 0.85 4.43 11.71
C PHE A 300 1.66 3.46 10.83
N LYS A 301 3.01 3.51 10.90
CA LYS A 301 3.87 2.50 10.23
C LYS A 301 3.52 1.08 10.68
N THR A 302 3.32 0.87 11.97
CA THR A 302 2.95 -0.45 12.51
C THR A 302 1.61 -0.91 11.95
N MET A 303 0.58 -0.05 11.92
CA MET A 303 -0.71 -0.40 11.32
C MET A 303 -0.57 -0.72 9.82
N LEU A 304 0.17 0.07 9.06
CA LEU A 304 0.41 -0.16 7.64
C LEU A 304 1.13 -1.49 7.38
N LEU A 305 2.20 -1.77 8.12
CA LEU A 305 3.01 -2.99 7.98
C LEU A 305 2.32 -4.25 8.53
N THR A 306 1.29 -4.13 9.35
CA THR A 306 0.49 -5.25 9.85
C THR A 306 -0.85 -5.42 9.14
N SER A 307 -1.23 -4.47 8.27
CA SER A 307 -2.41 -4.56 7.40
C SER A 307 -2.06 -5.26 6.09
N VAL A 308 -1.76 -6.55 6.18
CA VAL A 308 -1.21 -7.33 5.08
C VAL A 308 -1.89 -8.69 4.96
N ASN A 309 -1.84 -9.26 3.75
CA ASN A 309 -2.15 -10.64 3.48
C ASN A 309 -0.85 -11.45 3.44
N GLU A 310 -0.89 -12.63 4.00
CA GLU A 310 0.25 -13.53 4.09
C GLU A 310 0.67 -14.00 2.67
N ILE A 311 1.97 -14.02 2.39
CA ILE A 311 2.53 -14.45 1.11
C ILE A 311 3.35 -15.75 1.25
N ASP A 312 3.91 -16.04 2.42
CA ASP A 312 4.89 -17.12 2.62
C ASP A 312 4.31 -18.52 2.39
N SER A 313 3.01 -18.73 2.63
CA SER A 313 2.33 -19.99 2.34
C SER A 313 2.35 -20.35 0.85
N ARG A 314 2.55 -19.35 -0.01
CA ARG A 314 2.67 -19.49 -1.47
C ARG A 314 4.09 -19.80 -1.92
N LEU A 315 5.08 -19.55 -1.05
CA LEU A 315 6.51 -19.71 -1.30
C LEU A 315 7.00 -21.09 -0.82
N GLY A 316 6.30 -22.15 -1.26
CA GLY A 316 6.72 -23.54 -1.06
C GLY A 316 7.88 -23.94 -1.95
N GLU A 317 8.24 -25.23 -1.92
CA GLU A 317 9.14 -25.79 -2.92
C GLU A 317 8.48 -25.71 -4.30
N GLY A 318 9.18 -25.13 -5.27
CA GLY A 318 8.68 -24.96 -6.63
C GLY A 318 9.40 -23.87 -7.39
N SER A 319 9.06 -23.75 -8.67
CA SER A 319 9.60 -22.74 -9.57
C SER A 319 8.47 -22.08 -10.35
N LYS A 320 8.71 -20.87 -10.82
CA LYS A 320 7.95 -20.28 -11.91
C LYS A 320 8.88 -20.08 -13.13
N ALA A 321 8.33 -19.75 -14.29
CA ALA A 321 9.11 -19.64 -15.54
C ALA A 321 10.37 -18.77 -15.41
N THR A 322 10.36 -17.78 -14.54
CA THR A 322 11.41 -16.77 -14.37
C THR A 322 12.21 -16.91 -13.07
N ILE A 323 11.81 -17.82 -12.17
CA ILE A 323 12.46 -18.06 -10.87
C ILE A 323 12.61 -19.56 -10.68
N ALA A 324 13.86 -20.03 -10.56
CA ALA A 324 14.17 -21.46 -10.43
C ALA A 324 13.70 -22.05 -9.08
N ASP A 325 13.75 -21.27 -8.01
CA ASP A 325 13.30 -21.67 -6.67
C ASP A 325 12.65 -20.47 -5.97
N VAL A 326 11.34 -20.53 -5.78
CA VAL A 326 10.58 -19.45 -5.08
C VAL A 326 10.73 -19.53 -3.57
N SER A 327 11.19 -20.64 -3.01
CA SER A 327 11.35 -20.81 -1.57
C SER A 327 12.41 -19.89 -0.96
N ILE A 328 13.36 -19.40 -1.77
CA ILE A 328 14.39 -18.45 -1.34
C ILE A 328 13.82 -17.11 -0.83
N TYR A 329 12.59 -16.79 -1.23
CA TYR A 329 11.88 -15.56 -0.83
C TYR A 329 11.08 -15.72 0.47
N ARG A 330 10.92 -16.95 0.99
CA ARG A 330 10.12 -17.19 2.19
C ARG A 330 10.67 -16.42 3.39
N GLY A 331 9.79 -15.68 4.10
CA GLY A 331 10.15 -14.78 5.19
C GLY A 331 10.95 -13.56 4.78
N LYS A 332 11.03 -13.24 3.47
CA LYS A 332 11.91 -12.19 2.94
C LYS A 332 11.20 -11.16 2.05
N MET A 333 9.89 -11.28 1.88
CA MET A 333 9.08 -10.31 1.11
C MET A 333 8.49 -9.19 1.99
N GLY A 334 9.07 -8.98 3.17
CA GLY A 334 8.51 -8.10 4.20
C GLY A 334 7.42 -8.80 5.01
N THR A 335 6.52 -8.03 5.61
CA THR A 335 5.44 -8.55 6.48
C THR A 335 4.32 -9.24 5.70
N GLY A 336 4.21 -9.00 4.40
CA GLY A 336 3.19 -9.56 3.51
C GLY A 336 2.71 -8.58 2.45
N ILE A 337 1.65 -8.94 1.74
CA ILE A 337 1.05 -8.13 0.69
C ILE A 337 0.15 -7.06 1.31
N THR A 338 0.41 -5.78 1.02
CA THR A 338 -0.40 -4.66 1.54
C THR A 338 -1.89 -4.82 1.25
N ASP A 339 -2.73 -4.42 2.21
CA ASP A 339 -4.20 -4.50 2.10
C ASP A 339 -4.84 -3.20 2.62
N ALA A 340 -5.42 -2.44 1.71
CA ALA A 340 -6.02 -1.14 2.02
C ALA A 340 -7.21 -1.27 2.99
N TYR A 341 -8.07 -2.27 2.80
CA TYR A 341 -9.25 -2.43 3.66
C TYR A 341 -8.86 -2.81 5.09
N GLN A 342 -7.85 -3.68 5.27
CA GLN A 342 -7.34 -4.02 6.60
C GLN A 342 -6.80 -2.79 7.33
N LEU A 343 -6.07 -1.90 6.63
CA LEU A 343 -5.58 -0.67 7.23
C LEU A 343 -6.73 0.20 7.73
N LEU A 344 -7.76 0.41 6.91
CA LEU A 344 -8.92 1.21 7.33
C LEU A 344 -9.66 0.57 8.51
N MET A 345 -9.76 -0.77 8.54
CA MET A 345 -10.35 -1.47 9.68
C MET A 345 -9.52 -1.33 10.96
N GLN A 346 -8.20 -1.36 10.87
CA GLN A 346 -7.33 -1.08 12.03
C GLN A 346 -7.53 0.36 12.53
N ILE A 347 -7.60 1.34 11.62
CA ILE A 347 -7.88 2.74 11.95
C ILE A 347 -9.27 2.86 12.60
N GLU A 348 -10.28 2.16 12.12
CA GLU A 348 -11.61 2.13 12.74
C GLU A 348 -11.60 1.45 14.12
N GLY A 349 -10.68 0.54 14.35
CA GLY A 349 -10.57 -0.29 15.57
C GLY A 349 -11.33 -1.61 15.45
N THR A 350 -11.66 -2.04 14.23
CA THR A 350 -12.33 -3.32 13.92
C THR A 350 -11.28 -4.42 13.67
N PRO A 351 -11.23 -5.49 14.50
CA PRO A 351 -10.29 -6.58 14.29
C PRO A 351 -10.52 -7.31 12.96
N CYS A 352 -9.45 -7.65 12.26
CA CYS A 352 -9.49 -8.41 11.02
C CYS A 352 -9.31 -9.91 11.25
N LEU A 353 -10.14 -10.72 10.60
CA LEU A 353 -10.06 -12.18 10.56
C LEU A 353 -9.69 -12.62 9.15
N GLN A 354 -8.50 -13.18 8.98
CA GLN A 354 -8.05 -13.71 7.69
C GLN A 354 -8.62 -15.11 7.47
N VAL A 355 -9.18 -15.35 6.28
CA VAL A 355 -9.82 -16.60 5.89
C VAL A 355 -9.26 -17.07 4.56
N ALA A 356 -8.60 -18.23 4.54
CA ALA A 356 -8.17 -18.88 3.32
C ALA A 356 -9.38 -19.40 2.51
N LEU A 357 -9.34 -19.23 1.18
CA LEU A 357 -10.41 -19.67 0.30
C LEU A 357 -10.47 -21.20 0.15
N GLY A 358 -11.68 -21.70 -0.01
CA GLY A 358 -11.93 -23.10 -0.36
C GLY A 358 -11.97 -24.07 0.82
N GLU A 359 -11.42 -23.72 1.97
CA GLU A 359 -11.32 -24.57 3.15
C GLU A 359 -12.20 -24.07 4.30
N VAL A 360 -12.56 -24.97 5.20
CA VAL A 360 -13.22 -24.62 6.46
C VAL A 360 -12.16 -24.11 7.43
N GLN A 361 -12.29 -22.87 7.86
CA GLN A 361 -11.41 -22.26 8.86
C GLN A 361 -12.06 -22.32 10.25
N LEU A 362 -11.26 -22.59 11.27
CA LEU A 362 -11.64 -22.57 12.69
C LEU A 362 -10.81 -21.48 13.39
N ILE A 363 -11.41 -20.30 13.58
CA ILE A 363 -10.72 -19.09 14.05
C ILE A 363 -11.03 -18.89 15.54
N PRO A 364 -10.02 -18.88 16.43
CA PRO A 364 -10.21 -18.56 17.83
C PRO A 364 -10.51 -17.06 17.98
N LEU A 365 -11.54 -16.73 18.77
CA LEU A 365 -11.94 -15.33 19.00
C LEU A 365 -11.63 -14.85 20.44
N THR A 366 -11.14 -15.72 21.31
CA THR A 366 -10.92 -15.47 22.74
C THR A 366 -10.11 -14.22 23.01
N GLN A 367 -9.03 -14.00 22.26
CA GLN A 367 -8.17 -12.83 22.36
C GLN A 367 -8.90 -11.48 22.15
N HIS A 368 -10.06 -11.51 21.52
CA HIS A 368 -10.84 -10.30 21.22
C HIS A 368 -11.92 -10.00 22.26
N PHE A 369 -12.19 -10.91 23.18
CA PHE A 369 -13.26 -10.78 24.20
C PHE A 369 -12.73 -10.51 25.61
N GLY A 370 -11.42 -10.36 25.76
CA GLY A 370 -10.78 -10.04 27.02
C GLY A 370 -10.30 -11.23 27.83
N GLN A 371 -9.76 -10.97 29.00
CA GLN A 371 -9.22 -12.01 29.88
C GLN A 371 -10.35 -12.93 30.38
N GLY A 372 -10.13 -14.23 30.39
CA GLY A 372 -11.15 -15.22 30.78
C GLY A 372 -12.14 -15.57 29.65
N ALA A 373 -11.84 -15.19 28.42
CA ALA A 373 -12.72 -15.42 27.27
C ALA A 373 -12.84 -16.92 26.86
N GLU A 374 -11.98 -17.79 27.37
CA GLU A 374 -12.10 -19.24 27.13
C GLU A 374 -13.41 -19.82 27.69
N ASP A 375 -13.97 -19.21 28.73
CA ASP A 375 -15.22 -19.65 29.40
C ASP A 375 -16.47 -18.92 28.86
N LEU A 376 -16.34 -18.09 27.82
CA LEU A 376 -17.50 -17.40 27.25
C LEU A 376 -18.44 -18.36 26.53
N THR A 377 -19.74 -18.09 26.69
CA THR A 377 -20.78 -18.76 25.89
C THR A 377 -21.14 -17.85 24.71
N TYR A 378 -20.75 -18.26 23.51
CA TYR A 378 -21.14 -17.57 22.28
C TYR A 378 -22.61 -17.83 21.95
N THR A 379 -23.39 -16.77 21.72
CA THR A 379 -24.86 -16.86 21.61
C THR A 379 -25.38 -16.56 20.23
N ASP A 380 -24.72 -15.69 19.48
CA ASP A 380 -25.23 -15.24 18.17
C ASP A 380 -24.09 -14.88 17.22
N ILE A 381 -24.30 -15.16 15.92
CA ILE A 381 -23.42 -14.76 14.83
C ILE A 381 -24.28 -14.16 13.72
N GLN A 382 -23.99 -12.90 13.37
CA GLN A 382 -24.72 -12.16 12.36
C GLN A 382 -23.83 -11.78 11.20
N MET A 383 -24.20 -12.21 10.00
CA MET A 383 -23.62 -11.81 8.74
C MET A 383 -24.74 -11.60 7.73
N SER A 384 -24.69 -10.51 6.96
CA SER A 384 -25.75 -10.24 5.99
C SER A 384 -25.77 -11.28 4.87
N ALA A 385 -26.95 -11.59 4.31
CA ALA A 385 -27.05 -12.47 3.15
C ALA A 385 -26.22 -11.98 1.96
N LYS A 386 -26.15 -10.66 1.76
CA LYS A 386 -25.33 -10.00 0.73
C LYS A 386 -23.84 -10.25 0.95
N ASP A 387 -23.38 -10.17 2.19
CA ASP A 387 -21.98 -10.43 2.54
C ASP A 387 -21.62 -11.91 2.40
N MET A 388 -22.53 -12.80 2.77
CA MET A 388 -22.35 -14.23 2.54
C MET A 388 -22.26 -14.55 1.04
N GLU A 389 -23.12 -13.98 0.21
CA GLU A 389 -23.09 -14.15 -1.23
C GLU A 389 -21.79 -13.58 -1.84
N LYS A 390 -21.36 -12.40 -1.38
CA LYS A 390 -20.11 -11.74 -1.80
C LYS A 390 -18.90 -12.64 -1.56
N LEU A 391 -18.80 -13.27 -0.40
CA LEU A 391 -17.69 -14.16 -0.02
C LEU A 391 -17.90 -15.63 -0.45
N GLY A 392 -19.01 -15.94 -1.15
CA GLY A 392 -19.36 -17.28 -1.58
C GLY A 392 -19.59 -18.26 -0.43
N ILE A 393 -20.11 -17.78 0.71
CA ILE A 393 -20.43 -18.56 1.89
C ILE A 393 -21.78 -19.25 1.69
N LYS A 394 -21.76 -20.58 1.56
CA LYS A 394 -22.98 -21.38 1.33
C LYS A 394 -23.69 -21.79 2.63
N ALA A 395 -22.95 -22.00 3.70
CA ALA A 395 -23.47 -22.33 5.02
C ALA A 395 -23.13 -21.19 5.99
N ALA A 396 -24.12 -20.69 6.74
CA ALA A 396 -23.93 -19.62 7.70
C ALA A 396 -22.78 -19.93 8.66
N PRO A 397 -21.91 -18.94 8.97
CA PRO A 397 -20.87 -19.10 9.97
C PRO A 397 -21.47 -19.51 11.32
N LYS A 398 -20.78 -20.36 12.08
CA LYS A 398 -21.23 -20.83 13.40
C LYS A 398 -20.06 -21.06 14.33
N MET A 399 -20.32 -21.11 15.63
CA MET A 399 -19.31 -21.56 16.60
C MET A 399 -19.21 -23.09 16.61
N TYR A 400 -17.97 -23.57 16.62
CA TYR A 400 -17.64 -24.97 16.78
C TYR A 400 -16.44 -25.12 17.73
N ASN A 401 -16.63 -25.81 18.84
CA ASN A 401 -15.60 -25.97 19.89
C ASN A 401 -14.96 -24.61 20.30
N GLY A 402 -15.77 -23.58 20.55
CA GLY A 402 -15.29 -22.27 20.96
C GLY A 402 -14.58 -21.44 19.88
N LYS A 403 -14.56 -21.92 18.63
CA LYS A 403 -13.96 -21.22 17.49
C LYS A 403 -15.01 -20.86 16.44
N LEU A 404 -14.84 -19.74 15.77
CA LEU A 404 -15.66 -19.37 14.61
C LEU A 404 -15.33 -20.29 13.43
N MET A 405 -16.34 -21.06 12.98
CA MET A 405 -16.24 -21.89 11.80
C MET A 405 -16.82 -21.15 10.60
N ILE A 406 -16.01 -20.92 9.60
CA ILE A 406 -16.36 -20.19 8.36
C ILE A 406 -15.67 -20.81 7.15
N LYS A 407 -16.35 -20.79 5.99
CA LYS A 407 -15.76 -21.18 4.70
C LYS A 407 -16.13 -20.17 3.64
N CYS A 408 -15.13 -19.49 3.10
CA CYS A 408 -15.25 -18.56 1.97
C CYS A 408 -14.79 -19.25 0.68
N THR A 409 -15.49 -19.00 -0.44
CA THR A 409 -15.13 -19.54 -1.76
C THR A 409 -14.84 -18.45 -2.79
N LYS A 410 -15.08 -17.18 -2.44
CA LYS A 410 -14.76 -16.01 -3.26
C LYS A 410 -13.89 -15.05 -2.47
N PRO A 411 -12.90 -14.41 -3.10
CA PRO A 411 -12.11 -13.37 -2.44
C PRO A 411 -12.96 -12.12 -2.19
N GLY A 412 -12.61 -11.38 -1.15
CA GLY A 412 -13.29 -10.15 -0.77
C GLY A 412 -13.25 -9.92 0.73
N SER A 413 -13.94 -8.89 1.19
CA SER A 413 -14.10 -8.60 2.60
C SER A 413 -15.55 -8.30 2.96
N ALA A 414 -15.91 -8.59 4.21
CA ALA A 414 -17.22 -8.34 4.76
C ALA A 414 -17.14 -8.21 6.28
N LYS A 415 -18.20 -7.74 6.91
CA LYS A 415 -18.28 -7.65 8.37
C LYS A 415 -19.13 -8.79 8.96
N ILE A 416 -18.72 -9.29 10.13
CA ILE A 416 -19.43 -10.29 10.91
C ILE A 416 -19.52 -9.83 12.36
N LYS A 417 -20.69 -9.95 12.98
CA LYS A 417 -20.88 -9.68 14.40
C LYS A 417 -20.99 -10.98 15.17
N VAL A 418 -20.27 -11.07 16.27
CA VAL A 418 -20.32 -12.23 17.18
C VAL A 418 -20.67 -11.74 18.56
N SER A 419 -21.68 -12.39 19.16
CA SER A 419 -22.13 -12.10 20.50
C SER A 419 -21.78 -13.23 21.45
N ALA A 420 -21.40 -12.89 22.68
CA ALA A 420 -21.12 -13.82 23.75
C ALA A 420 -21.67 -13.31 25.07
N ILE A 421 -21.96 -14.21 26.01
CA ILE A 421 -22.36 -13.86 27.36
C ILE A 421 -21.12 -13.86 28.25
N ALA A 422 -20.88 -12.70 28.92
CA ALA A 422 -19.84 -12.53 29.91
C ALA A 422 -20.42 -12.63 31.32
N GLY A 423 -19.77 -13.37 32.21
CA GLY A 423 -20.15 -13.50 33.63
C GLY A 423 -21.38 -14.41 33.89
N GLY A 424 -21.80 -15.18 32.90
CA GLY A 424 -22.87 -16.19 33.08
C GLY A 424 -22.32 -17.56 33.42
N THR A 425 -23.18 -18.44 33.91
CA THR A 425 -22.84 -19.85 34.15
C THR A 425 -23.09 -20.70 32.90
N LYS A 426 -22.26 -21.72 32.70
CA LYS A 426 -22.37 -22.65 31.54
C LYS A 426 -23.76 -23.28 31.45
N PRO A 427 -24.36 -23.41 30.25
CA PRO A 427 -25.59 -24.16 30.05
C PRO A 427 -25.46 -25.58 30.59
N GLY A 428 -26.46 -26.08 31.35
CA GLY A 428 -26.50 -27.45 31.90
C GLY A 428 -26.13 -27.58 33.39
N THR A 429 -25.73 -26.49 34.06
CA THR A 429 -25.39 -26.53 35.50
C THR A 429 -26.56 -26.16 36.42
N GLY A 430 -27.74 -25.85 35.88
CA GLY A 430 -28.95 -25.52 36.67
C GLY A 430 -28.94 -24.11 37.33
N VAL A 431 -27.95 -23.31 37.05
CA VAL A 431 -27.80 -21.96 37.63
C VAL A 431 -28.33 -20.90 36.68
N VAL A 432 -29.03 -19.87 37.19
CA VAL A 432 -29.62 -18.77 36.42
C VAL A 432 -28.54 -18.00 35.68
N MET A 433 -28.71 -17.89 34.39
CA MET A 433 -27.84 -17.11 33.49
C MET A 433 -28.08 -15.62 33.72
N GLY A 434 -27.22 -14.99 34.46
CA GLY A 434 -27.20 -13.55 34.67
C GLY A 434 -25.93 -12.95 34.10
N GLY A 435 -25.74 -13.00 32.79
CA GLY A 435 -24.55 -12.42 32.16
C GLY A 435 -24.90 -11.28 31.20
N MET A 436 -23.97 -10.35 31.03
CA MET A 436 -24.08 -9.27 30.03
C MET A 436 -23.74 -9.82 28.65
N VAL A 437 -24.54 -9.50 27.65
CA VAL A 437 -24.23 -9.80 26.25
C VAL A 437 -23.19 -8.79 25.75
N ILE A 438 -22.06 -9.32 25.29
CA ILE A 438 -21.00 -8.55 24.64
C ILE A 438 -21.08 -8.89 23.15
N THR A 439 -21.17 -7.86 22.29
CA THR A 439 -21.15 -8.02 20.84
C THR A 439 -19.91 -7.34 20.27
N LYS A 440 -19.14 -8.07 19.45
CA LYS A 440 -18.01 -7.55 18.69
C LYS A 440 -18.23 -7.70 17.21
N GLU A 441 -17.84 -6.68 16.47
CA GLU A 441 -17.77 -6.69 15.02
C GLU A 441 -16.34 -7.04 14.57
N PHE A 442 -16.22 -7.88 13.55
CA PHE A 442 -14.97 -8.29 12.92
C PHE A 442 -15.05 -8.06 11.42
N ALA A 443 -13.93 -7.69 10.81
CA ALA A 443 -13.77 -7.68 9.36
C ALA A 443 -13.22 -9.05 8.90
N VAL A 444 -13.97 -9.75 8.09
CA VAL A 444 -13.52 -10.99 7.43
C VAL A 444 -12.82 -10.63 6.15
N ILE A 445 -11.56 -11.04 6.00
CA ILE A 445 -10.73 -10.85 4.81
C ILE A 445 -10.49 -12.22 4.19
N ALA A 446 -11.21 -12.51 3.10
CA ALA A 446 -11.09 -13.78 2.39
C ALA A 446 -10.11 -13.66 1.23
N ARG A 447 -9.02 -14.42 1.27
CA ARG A 447 -7.99 -14.45 0.24
C ARG A 447 -7.60 -15.88 -0.10
N SER A 448 -7.12 -16.09 -1.32
CA SER A 448 -6.60 -17.39 -1.74
C SER A 448 -5.39 -17.78 -0.88
N ALA A 449 -5.42 -18.91 -0.20
CA ALA A 449 -4.21 -19.55 0.27
C ALA A 449 -3.41 -19.99 -0.96
N GLY A 450 -2.08 -19.95 -0.89
CA GLY A 450 -1.23 -20.24 -2.04
C GLY A 450 -1.58 -21.55 -2.73
N ALA A 451 -2.14 -21.45 -3.92
CA ALA A 451 -2.26 -22.57 -4.83
C ALA A 451 -0.94 -22.74 -5.58
N ALA A 452 -0.65 -23.94 -6.05
CA ALA A 452 0.56 -24.22 -6.84
C ALA A 452 0.66 -23.35 -8.12
N ASN A 453 -0.47 -22.82 -8.58
CA ASN A 453 -0.58 -21.87 -9.70
C ASN A 453 -0.79 -20.42 -9.27
N GLY A 454 -0.53 -20.09 -8.01
CA GLY A 454 -0.69 -18.74 -7.47
C GLY A 454 -2.12 -18.20 -7.42
N GLY A 455 -3.14 -19.04 -7.60
CA GLY A 455 -4.54 -18.61 -7.58
C GLY A 455 -5.00 -17.81 -8.82
N TRP A 456 -4.26 -17.92 -9.91
CA TRP A 456 -4.50 -17.26 -11.19
C TRP A 456 -5.26 -18.19 -12.16
N LEU A 457 -6.49 -18.49 -11.91
CA LEU A 457 -7.40 -19.18 -12.83
C LEU A 457 -8.69 -18.41 -13.02
#